data_8c3f17000c02775df0c0ae93883a3f03
#
_entry.id   8c3f17000c02775df0c0ae93883a3f03
#
_cell.length_a   1.000
_cell.length_b   1.000
_cell.length_c   1.000
_cell.angle_alpha   90.00
_cell.angle_beta   90.00
_cell.angle_gamma   90.00
#
_symmetry.space_group_name_H-M   'P 1'
#
loop_
_entity.id
_entity.type
_entity.pdbx_description
1 polymer ?
#
loop_
_entity_poly.entity_id
_entity_poly.type
_entity_poly.pdbx_seq_one_letter_code
_entity_poly.pdbx_strand_id
1 'polypeptide(L)'
;MDEDIRLAGTAAPSGWPRVAVVGHVEWTTIAGIDQVPTAGEVIHAERLWRGPAGGGAVAAVRLAELAGGCSFFTALGDDHAGRRSRAELEHRGVRVLAASRAGPTRAAVSMVDRAGERTTVTLGERLQPAAADTLDWGELASFDAVFFTAGDAALLRRARQARVLVVTAREFTTVLESGVRVDALVGSGCDPAERHDPALLCRPPDLVVSTEGHRGGVFTCAGQPPRRYRPARAPGPLVDTYGVGDNFAAVLTYALAAGSATADALDLAARHGAACTARRGPFATGPTPGRRAARV
;
A
#
# COMPACT_ATOMS: atom_id res chain seq x y z
N MET A 1 -9.99 -3.51 24.93
CA MET A 1 -8.64 -3.85 25.43
C MET A 1 -7.80 -4.05 24.20
N ASP A 2 -7.21 -2.94 23.71
CA ASP A 2 -6.25 -2.96 22.62
C ASP A 2 -4.89 -3.28 23.21
N GLU A 3 -4.54 -4.56 23.23
CA GLU A 3 -3.17 -4.95 23.52
C GLU A 3 -2.30 -4.57 22.31
N ASP A 4 -1.38 -3.64 22.56
CA ASP A 4 -0.25 -3.29 21.72
C ASP A 4 0.37 -4.56 21.13
N ILE A 5 0.20 -4.80 19.83
CA ILE A 5 0.96 -5.82 19.10
C ILE A 5 2.39 -5.29 18.97
N ARG A 6 3.14 -5.34 20.06
CA ARG A 6 4.59 -5.11 20.04
C ARG A 6 5.25 -6.37 19.51
N LEU A 7 6.16 -6.19 18.58
CA LEU A 7 7.06 -7.24 18.11
C LEU A 7 7.81 -7.82 19.31
N ALA A 8 7.42 -9.02 19.75
CA ALA A 8 8.17 -9.75 20.76
C ALA A 8 9.37 -10.40 20.08
N GLY A 9 10.58 -9.98 20.43
CA GLY A 9 11.75 -10.82 20.36
C GLY A 9 12.82 -10.56 19.31
N THR A 10 13.11 -9.29 18.95
CA THR A 10 14.47 -8.88 18.51
C THR A 10 14.70 -7.44 18.95
N ALA A 11 15.86 -7.15 19.54
CA ALA A 11 16.25 -5.81 19.90
C ALA A 11 16.20 -4.93 18.63
N ALA A 12 15.21 -4.05 18.55
CA ALA A 12 15.14 -3.06 17.47
C ALA A 12 16.41 -2.20 17.53
N PRO A 13 17.05 -1.91 16.38
CA PRO A 13 18.04 -0.85 16.34
C PRO A 13 17.39 0.42 16.88
N SER A 14 18.13 1.27 17.54
CA SER A 14 17.70 2.48 18.24
C SER A 14 16.94 3.43 17.30
N GLY A 15 15.61 3.30 17.24
CA GLY A 15 14.72 4.14 16.45
C GLY A 15 13.75 3.34 15.55
N TRP A 16 12.61 3.94 15.29
CA TRP A 16 11.63 3.43 14.32
C TRP A 16 12.19 3.57 12.91
N PRO A 17 12.01 2.59 11.99
CA PRO A 17 12.52 2.70 10.63
C PRO A 17 11.92 3.91 9.91
N ARG A 18 12.77 4.66 9.21
CA ARG A 18 12.34 5.74 8.34
C ARG A 18 11.78 5.14 7.05
N VAL A 19 10.52 5.42 6.76
CA VAL A 19 9.81 4.79 5.65
C VAL A 19 9.22 5.82 4.69
N ALA A 20 9.20 5.48 3.41
CA ALA A 20 8.54 6.28 2.40
C ALA A 20 7.71 5.42 1.44
N VAL A 21 6.76 6.08 0.78
CA VAL A 21 6.01 5.53 -0.35
C VAL A 21 6.27 6.40 -1.56
N VAL A 22 6.43 5.78 -2.72
CA VAL A 22 6.37 6.41 -4.04
C VAL A 22 5.16 5.83 -4.75
N GLY A 23 4.16 6.66 -5.09
CA GLY A 23 2.93 6.10 -5.63
C GLY A 23 1.86 7.12 -5.96
N HIS A 24 0.66 6.61 -6.27
CA HIS A 24 -0.49 7.41 -6.69
C HIS A 24 -1.56 7.53 -5.60
N VAL A 25 -2.42 8.53 -5.79
CA VAL A 25 -3.63 8.77 -4.99
C VAL A 25 -4.85 8.72 -5.90
N GLU A 26 -5.94 8.18 -5.38
CA GLU A 26 -7.27 8.23 -5.98
C GLU A 26 -8.26 8.81 -4.97
N TRP A 27 -9.14 9.71 -5.41
CA TRP A 27 -10.28 10.14 -4.60
C TRP A 27 -11.38 9.09 -4.72
N THR A 28 -11.49 8.20 -3.76
CA THR A 28 -12.32 7.00 -3.84
C THR A 28 -13.61 7.16 -3.07
N THR A 29 -14.71 6.71 -3.67
CA THR A 29 -15.98 6.44 -3.01
C THR A 29 -16.15 4.92 -2.89
N ILE A 30 -16.30 4.41 -1.65
CA ILE A 30 -16.63 3.01 -1.40
C ILE A 30 -18.11 2.93 -1.03
N ALA A 31 -18.88 2.22 -1.84
CA ALA A 31 -20.32 2.07 -1.68
C ALA A 31 -20.65 0.64 -1.24
N GLY A 32 -21.30 0.48 -0.09
CA GLY A 32 -21.86 -0.81 0.33
C GLY A 32 -23.17 -1.05 -0.38
N ILE A 33 -23.26 -2.15 -1.10
CA ILE A 33 -24.43 -2.54 -1.92
C ILE A 33 -24.83 -3.97 -1.59
N ASP A 34 -26.04 -4.36 -2.00
CA ASP A 34 -26.50 -5.75 -1.86
C ASP A 34 -25.81 -6.67 -2.87
N GLN A 35 -25.83 -6.25 -4.13
CA GLN A 35 -25.20 -6.93 -5.26
C GLN A 35 -24.75 -5.91 -6.32
N VAL A 36 -23.79 -6.29 -7.13
CA VAL A 36 -23.36 -5.47 -8.28
C VAL A 36 -24.54 -5.38 -9.25
N PRO A 37 -24.96 -4.15 -9.68
CA PRO A 37 -26.11 -4.00 -10.56
C PRO A 37 -25.83 -4.58 -11.94
N THR A 38 -26.87 -5.16 -12.52
CA THR A 38 -26.88 -5.58 -13.92
C THR A 38 -27.25 -4.42 -14.85
N ALA A 39 -27.03 -4.60 -16.15
CA ALA A 39 -27.34 -3.56 -17.12
C ALA A 39 -28.81 -3.11 -17.04
N GLY A 40 -29.04 -1.79 -16.89
CA GLY A 40 -30.36 -1.18 -16.79
C GLY A 40 -30.89 -1.04 -15.35
N GLU A 41 -30.24 -1.63 -14.35
CA GLU A 41 -30.64 -1.48 -12.95
C GLU A 41 -30.16 -0.16 -12.34
N VAL A 42 -30.99 0.41 -11.45
CA VAL A 42 -30.64 1.52 -10.57
C VAL A 42 -30.73 0.99 -9.14
N ILE A 43 -29.60 1.03 -8.43
CA ILE A 43 -29.53 0.59 -7.03
C ILE A 43 -29.15 1.75 -6.12
N HIS A 44 -29.45 1.60 -4.84
CA HIS A 44 -29.06 2.57 -3.81
C HIS A 44 -28.03 1.95 -2.87
N ALA A 45 -26.92 2.65 -2.68
CA ALA A 45 -25.90 2.26 -1.71
C ALA A 45 -26.38 2.59 -0.29
N GLU A 46 -26.37 1.62 0.61
CA GLU A 46 -26.78 1.82 1.99
C GLU A 46 -25.70 2.50 2.85
N ARG A 47 -24.45 2.36 2.45
CA ARG A 47 -23.29 2.76 3.24
C ARG A 47 -22.22 3.38 2.35
N LEU A 48 -21.63 4.46 2.80
CA LEU A 48 -20.63 5.22 2.05
C LEU A 48 -19.40 5.50 2.90
N TRP A 49 -18.22 5.31 2.29
CA TRP A 49 -16.96 5.89 2.70
C TRP A 49 -16.39 6.72 1.54
N ARG A 50 -15.76 7.84 1.82
CA ARG A 50 -15.13 8.67 0.79
C ARG A 50 -13.85 9.31 1.31
N GLY A 51 -12.79 9.26 0.53
CA GLY A 51 -11.51 9.86 0.90
C GLY A 51 -10.37 9.48 -0.04
N PRO A 52 -9.16 9.93 0.29
CA PRO A 52 -7.97 9.56 -0.46
C PRO A 52 -7.66 8.07 -0.28
N ALA A 53 -7.46 7.38 -1.40
CA ALA A 53 -7.12 5.97 -1.44
C ALA A 53 -6.21 5.69 -2.65
N GLY A 54 -6.26 4.48 -3.22
CA GLY A 54 -5.26 3.98 -4.15
C GLY A 54 -4.06 3.41 -3.40
N GLY A 55 -3.29 2.56 -4.06
CA GLY A 55 -2.24 1.77 -3.41
C GLY A 55 -1.21 2.60 -2.65
N GLY A 56 -0.80 3.76 -3.21
CA GLY A 56 0.16 4.63 -2.55
C GLY A 56 -0.37 5.28 -1.27
N ALA A 57 -1.58 5.86 -1.33
CA ALA A 57 -2.17 6.53 -0.18
C ALA A 57 -2.49 5.56 0.97
N VAL A 58 -3.03 4.38 0.64
CA VAL A 58 -3.33 3.33 1.65
C VAL A 58 -2.05 2.87 2.34
N ALA A 59 -1.01 2.58 1.58
CA ALA A 59 0.27 2.16 2.13
C ALA A 59 0.93 3.25 2.98
N ALA A 60 0.87 4.52 2.54
CA ALA A 60 1.48 5.64 3.27
C ALA A 60 0.85 5.84 4.64
N VAL A 61 -0.49 5.76 4.74
CA VAL A 61 -1.19 5.86 6.03
C VAL A 61 -0.82 4.69 6.93
N ARG A 62 -0.80 3.46 6.39
CA ARG A 62 -0.43 2.29 7.19
C ARG A 62 1.02 2.37 7.70
N LEU A 63 1.95 2.80 6.86
CA LEU A 63 3.34 3.01 7.28
C LEU A 63 3.48 4.14 8.31
N ALA A 64 2.71 5.22 8.18
CA ALA A 64 2.70 6.28 9.18
C ALA A 64 2.20 5.79 10.55
N GLU A 65 1.17 4.95 10.58
CA GLU A 65 0.67 4.32 11.81
C GLU A 65 1.72 3.41 12.47
N LEU A 66 2.50 2.68 11.69
CA LEU A 66 3.50 1.72 12.18
C LEU A 66 4.81 2.39 12.59
N ALA A 67 5.28 3.37 11.82
CA ALA A 67 6.59 4.00 11.99
C ALA A 67 6.53 5.37 12.69
N GLY A 68 5.33 5.84 13.09
CA GLY A 68 5.15 7.17 13.68
C GLY A 68 5.25 8.32 12.67
N GLY A 69 5.30 8.03 11.38
CA GLY A 69 5.33 8.96 10.25
C GLY A 69 5.78 8.28 8.97
N CYS A 70 5.35 8.81 7.82
CA CYS A 70 5.74 8.31 6.50
C CYS A 70 5.87 9.48 5.52
N SER A 71 6.91 9.50 4.69
CA SER A 71 7.00 10.43 3.56
C SER A 71 6.36 9.81 2.33
N PHE A 72 5.46 10.55 1.67
CA PHE A 72 4.74 10.06 0.50
C PHE A 72 5.02 10.95 -0.71
N PHE A 73 5.79 10.43 -1.64
CA PHE A 73 6.10 11.06 -2.93
C PHE A 73 5.03 10.66 -3.95
N THR A 74 4.27 11.65 -4.45
CA THR A 74 3.11 11.42 -5.30
C THR A 74 2.92 12.52 -6.35
N ALA A 75 1.85 12.43 -7.11
CA ALA A 75 1.34 13.53 -7.92
C ALA A 75 -0.15 13.72 -7.64
N LEU A 76 -0.59 14.97 -7.57
CA LEU A 76 -1.97 15.34 -7.29
C LEU A 76 -2.45 16.37 -8.34
N GLY A 77 -3.72 16.30 -8.70
CA GLY A 77 -4.35 17.32 -9.50
C GLY A 77 -4.49 18.64 -8.73
N ASP A 78 -4.45 19.75 -9.44
CA ASP A 78 -4.75 21.06 -8.87
C ASP A 78 -6.28 21.28 -8.81
N ASP A 79 -6.97 20.36 -8.15
CA ASP A 79 -8.40 20.35 -7.97
C ASP A 79 -8.81 20.20 -6.50
N HIS A 80 -10.11 20.20 -6.24
CA HIS A 80 -10.64 20.03 -4.88
C HIS A 80 -10.27 18.66 -4.28
N ALA A 81 -10.31 17.59 -5.08
CA ALA A 81 -9.98 16.24 -4.64
C ALA A 81 -8.50 16.11 -4.26
N GLY A 82 -7.58 16.72 -5.05
CA GLY A 82 -6.16 16.74 -4.77
C GLY A 82 -5.84 17.49 -3.46
N ARG A 83 -6.41 18.68 -3.29
CA ARG A 83 -6.24 19.46 -2.05
C ARG A 83 -6.78 18.73 -0.82
N ARG A 84 -7.96 18.14 -0.92
CA ARG A 84 -8.52 17.33 0.18
C ARG A 84 -7.71 16.09 0.46
N SER A 85 -7.23 15.40 -0.58
CA SER A 85 -6.39 14.22 -0.41
C SER A 85 -5.12 14.56 0.38
N ARG A 86 -4.44 15.65 0.04
CA ARG A 86 -3.27 16.12 0.79
C ARG A 86 -3.63 16.37 2.26
N ALA A 87 -4.64 17.18 2.54
CA ALA A 87 -5.02 17.54 3.90
C ALA A 87 -5.38 16.31 4.77
N GLU A 88 -6.16 15.37 4.20
CA GLU A 88 -6.57 14.17 4.94
C GLU A 88 -5.41 13.20 5.19
N LEU A 89 -4.46 13.08 4.26
CA LEU A 89 -3.26 12.27 4.43
C LEU A 89 -2.31 12.89 5.47
N GLU A 90 -2.11 14.22 5.41
CA GLU A 90 -1.29 14.94 6.39
C GLU A 90 -1.89 14.84 7.80
N HIS A 91 -3.21 14.92 7.94
CA HIS A 91 -3.92 14.70 9.22
C HIS A 91 -3.67 13.28 9.79
N ARG A 92 -3.37 12.30 8.92
CA ARG A 92 -3.04 10.92 9.32
C ARG A 92 -1.54 10.67 9.53
N GLY A 93 -0.73 11.72 9.65
CA GLY A 93 0.71 11.61 9.92
C GLY A 93 1.57 11.31 8.69
N VAL A 94 1.02 11.49 7.49
CA VAL A 94 1.76 11.34 6.25
C VAL A 94 2.32 12.70 5.82
N ARG A 95 3.63 12.79 5.58
CA ARG A 95 4.26 13.97 4.95
C ARG A 95 4.09 13.87 3.44
N VAL A 96 3.17 14.65 2.87
CA VAL A 96 2.83 14.57 1.44
C VAL A 96 3.76 15.46 0.61
N LEU A 97 4.57 14.84 -0.24
CA LEU A 97 5.49 15.45 -1.20
C LEU A 97 4.90 15.23 -2.61
N ALA A 98 4.11 16.16 -3.10
CA ALA A 98 3.34 15.98 -4.33
C ALA A 98 3.74 16.96 -5.43
N ALA A 99 4.01 16.41 -6.62
CA ALA A 99 4.03 17.18 -7.85
C ALA A 99 2.60 17.57 -8.23
N SER A 100 2.41 18.82 -8.69
CA SER A 100 1.11 19.29 -9.19
C SER A 100 0.91 18.88 -10.65
N ARG A 101 -0.32 18.49 -10.99
CA ARG A 101 -0.74 18.19 -12.36
C ARG A 101 -1.94 19.07 -12.73
N ALA A 102 -1.96 19.57 -13.97
CA ALA A 102 -3.06 20.38 -14.49
C ALA A 102 -4.39 19.59 -14.65
N GLY A 103 -4.32 18.25 -14.73
CA GLY A 103 -5.51 17.40 -14.82
C GLY A 103 -6.15 17.11 -13.46
N PRO A 104 -7.40 16.62 -13.43
CA PRO A 104 -8.08 16.26 -12.20
C PRO A 104 -7.43 15.08 -11.51
N THR A 105 -7.48 15.09 -10.18
CA THR A 105 -7.13 13.90 -9.39
C THR A 105 -8.05 12.75 -9.79
N ARG A 106 -7.46 11.59 -10.11
CA ARG A 106 -8.21 10.39 -10.49
C ARG A 106 -9.23 10.04 -9.43
N ALA A 107 -10.47 9.77 -9.85
CA ALA A 107 -11.50 9.26 -8.96
C ALA A 107 -11.67 7.75 -9.11
N ALA A 108 -12.22 7.11 -8.08
CA ALA A 108 -12.62 5.73 -8.12
C ALA A 108 -13.97 5.52 -7.42
N VAL A 109 -14.76 4.60 -7.94
CA VAL A 109 -15.96 4.08 -7.28
C VAL A 109 -15.76 2.60 -7.06
N SER A 110 -15.77 2.19 -5.81
CA SER A 110 -15.64 0.79 -5.40
C SER A 110 -16.96 0.32 -4.77
N MET A 111 -17.61 -0.62 -5.39
CA MET A 111 -18.80 -1.29 -4.89
C MET A 111 -18.38 -2.51 -4.09
N VAL A 112 -18.89 -2.63 -2.86
CA VAL A 112 -18.65 -3.78 -1.98
C VAL A 112 -19.98 -4.42 -1.67
N ASP A 113 -20.16 -5.67 -2.11
CA ASP A 113 -21.40 -6.42 -1.93
C ASP A 113 -21.53 -7.07 -0.54
N ARG A 114 -22.62 -7.79 -0.28
CA ARG A 114 -22.86 -8.51 0.99
C ARG A 114 -21.85 -9.63 1.25
N ALA A 115 -21.22 -10.17 0.22
CA ALA A 115 -20.16 -11.17 0.36
C ALA A 115 -18.79 -10.53 0.68
N GLY A 116 -18.70 -9.17 0.67
CA GLY A 116 -17.46 -8.42 0.83
C GLY A 116 -16.61 -8.39 -0.43
N GLU A 117 -17.13 -8.87 -1.56
CA GLU A 117 -16.44 -8.81 -2.84
C GLU A 117 -16.47 -7.39 -3.41
N ARG A 118 -15.38 -7.01 -4.06
CA ARG A 118 -15.17 -5.65 -4.52
C ARG A 118 -15.15 -5.57 -6.04
N THR A 119 -15.96 -4.68 -6.58
CA THR A 119 -15.88 -4.25 -7.98
C THR A 119 -15.56 -2.76 -8.03
N THR A 120 -14.48 -2.39 -8.74
CA THR A 120 -13.99 -1.01 -8.76
C THR A 120 -13.92 -0.49 -10.19
N VAL A 121 -14.44 0.73 -10.38
CA VAL A 121 -14.31 1.51 -11.61
C VAL A 121 -13.49 2.75 -11.30
N THR A 122 -12.44 2.99 -12.09
CA THR A 122 -11.61 4.19 -11.99
C THR A 122 -12.00 5.19 -13.07
N LEU A 123 -11.97 6.47 -12.73
CA LEU A 123 -12.42 7.58 -13.57
C LEU A 123 -11.27 8.57 -13.77
N GLY A 124 -10.84 8.75 -15.00
CA GLY A 124 -9.73 9.62 -15.38
C GLY A 124 -8.38 8.92 -15.37
N GLU A 125 -7.37 9.67 -15.76
CA GLU A 125 -5.98 9.20 -15.85
C GLU A 125 -5.36 9.05 -14.46
N ARG A 126 -4.48 8.04 -14.30
CA ARG A 126 -3.70 7.88 -13.07
C ARG A 126 -2.58 8.89 -13.02
N LEU A 127 -2.70 9.86 -12.12
CA LEU A 127 -1.60 10.78 -11.82
C LEU A 127 -0.54 10.04 -11.01
N GLN A 128 0.70 10.10 -11.47
CA GLN A 128 1.82 9.44 -10.79
C GLN A 128 3.05 10.35 -10.78
N PRO A 129 3.94 10.21 -9.79
CA PRO A 129 5.19 10.95 -9.75
C PRO A 129 6.14 10.44 -10.84
N ALA A 130 6.99 11.32 -11.34
CA ALA A 130 8.02 11.03 -12.33
C ALA A 130 9.37 11.57 -11.88
N ALA A 131 10.45 10.94 -12.32
CA ALA A 131 11.81 11.40 -11.99
C ALA A 131 12.11 12.85 -12.42
N ALA A 132 11.38 13.36 -13.41
CA ALA A 132 11.47 14.72 -13.89
C ALA A 132 10.76 15.77 -13.01
N ASP A 133 9.94 15.34 -12.04
CA ASP A 133 9.28 16.26 -11.13
C ASP A 133 10.28 16.97 -10.21
N THR A 134 9.98 18.23 -9.87
CA THR A 134 10.78 19.05 -8.96
C THR A 134 10.56 18.69 -7.49
N LEU A 135 10.79 17.42 -7.15
CA LEU A 135 10.79 16.92 -5.78
C LEU A 135 12.24 16.57 -5.37
N ASP A 136 12.51 16.61 -4.07
CA ASP A 136 13.83 16.20 -3.56
C ASP A 136 13.96 14.66 -3.58
N TRP A 137 14.29 14.12 -4.75
CA TRP A 137 14.52 12.69 -4.93
C TRP A 137 15.77 12.17 -4.20
N GLY A 138 16.69 13.05 -3.83
CA GLY A 138 17.87 12.70 -3.04
C GLY A 138 17.50 12.19 -1.65
N GLU A 139 16.38 12.64 -1.12
CA GLU A 139 15.87 12.19 0.18
C GLU A 139 15.59 10.67 0.22
N LEU A 140 15.29 10.03 -0.94
CA LEU A 140 15.01 8.60 -1.02
C LEU A 140 16.16 7.73 -0.49
N ALA A 141 17.40 8.17 -0.61
CA ALA A 141 18.57 7.47 -0.07
C ALA A 141 18.62 7.43 1.47
N SER A 142 17.85 8.27 2.14
CA SER A 142 17.84 8.38 3.60
C SER A 142 16.81 7.48 4.29
N PHE A 143 15.95 6.78 3.53
CA PHE A 143 14.95 5.89 4.09
C PHE A 143 15.47 4.46 4.26
N ASP A 144 15.05 3.84 5.36
CA ASP A 144 15.28 2.41 5.59
C ASP A 144 14.49 1.54 4.63
N ALA A 145 13.27 1.98 4.25
CA ALA A 145 12.52 1.32 3.21
C ALA A 145 11.67 2.29 2.38
N VAL A 146 11.52 1.93 1.10
CA VAL A 146 10.58 2.55 0.17
C VAL A 146 9.64 1.48 -0.37
N PHE A 147 8.32 1.76 -0.31
CA PHE A 147 7.33 1.01 -1.04
C PHE A 147 6.94 1.77 -2.32
N PHE A 148 7.13 1.14 -3.47
CA PHE A 148 6.88 1.74 -4.78
C PHE A 148 5.61 1.15 -5.39
N THR A 149 4.62 2.01 -5.67
CA THR A 149 3.32 1.60 -6.22
C THR A 149 2.95 2.27 -7.52
N ALA A 150 3.64 3.32 -7.92
CA ALA A 150 3.51 4.00 -9.22
C ALA A 150 4.65 4.99 -9.44
N GLY A 151 5.07 5.12 -10.69
CA GLY A 151 6.10 6.04 -11.13
C GLY A 151 6.80 5.51 -12.38
N ASP A 152 7.73 6.30 -12.94
CA ASP A 152 8.52 5.86 -14.09
C ASP A 152 9.76 5.05 -13.69
N ALA A 153 10.38 4.38 -14.67
CA ALA A 153 11.57 3.56 -14.48
C ALA A 153 12.78 4.35 -13.95
N ALA A 154 12.89 5.64 -14.31
CA ALA A 154 13.96 6.50 -13.81
C ALA A 154 13.76 6.81 -12.32
N LEU A 155 12.52 7.02 -11.89
CA LEU A 155 12.18 7.21 -10.48
C LEU A 155 12.39 5.93 -9.66
N LEU A 156 12.05 4.77 -10.21
CA LEU A 156 12.34 3.49 -9.55
C LEU A 156 13.85 3.28 -9.34
N ARG A 157 14.70 3.70 -10.30
CA ARG A 157 16.16 3.70 -10.11
C ARG A 157 16.60 4.61 -8.95
N ARG A 158 15.94 5.75 -8.72
CA ARG A 158 16.21 6.60 -7.56
C ARG A 158 15.72 5.96 -6.25
N ALA A 159 14.53 5.35 -6.28
CA ALA A 159 13.97 4.65 -5.12
C ALA A 159 14.85 3.48 -4.65
N ARG A 160 15.65 2.86 -5.55
CA ARG A 160 16.61 1.81 -5.21
C ARG A 160 17.73 2.29 -4.27
N GLN A 161 17.92 3.58 -4.07
CA GLN A 161 18.91 4.10 -3.13
C GLN A 161 18.52 3.84 -1.67
N ALA A 162 17.26 3.59 -1.38
CA ALA A 162 16.80 3.12 -0.06
C ALA A 162 17.41 1.74 0.27
N ARG A 163 17.56 1.45 1.57
CA ARG A 163 18.12 0.18 2.03
C ARG A 163 17.25 -1.01 1.62
N VAL A 164 15.92 -0.88 1.75
CA VAL A 164 14.92 -1.87 1.32
C VAL A 164 13.99 -1.23 0.30
N LEU A 165 13.80 -1.90 -0.84
CA LEU A 165 12.87 -1.49 -1.88
C LEU A 165 11.84 -2.59 -2.11
N VAL A 166 10.58 -2.32 -1.77
CA VAL A 166 9.44 -3.20 -2.05
C VAL A 166 8.61 -2.60 -3.17
N VAL A 167 8.20 -3.40 -4.13
CA VAL A 167 7.44 -2.93 -5.30
C VAL A 167 6.18 -3.77 -5.45
N THR A 168 5.07 -3.12 -5.82
CA THR A 168 3.85 -3.86 -6.21
C THR A 168 4.04 -4.55 -7.56
N ALA A 169 3.49 -5.74 -7.71
CA ALA A 169 3.53 -6.48 -8.99
C ALA A 169 2.83 -5.75 -10.14
N ARG A 170 1.94 -4.78 -9.85
CA ARG A 170 1.36 -3.89 -10.88
C ARG A 170 2.40 -3.05 -11.62
N GLU A 171 3.54 -2.80 -10.99
CA GLU A 171 4.66 -2.06 -11.59
C GLU A 171 5.74 -2.99 -12.18
N PHE A 172 5.38 -4.24 -12.51
CA PHE A 172 6.32 -5.22 -13.06
C PHE A 172 7.04 -4.70 -14.32
N THR A 173 6.32 -4.07 -15.23
CA THR A 173 6.90 -3.46 -16.44
C THR A 173 7.89 -2.36 -16.08
N THR A 174 7.57 -1.52 -15.09
CA THR A 174 8.47 -0.47 -14.59
C THR A 174 9.75 -1.08 -13.98
N VAL A 175 9.63 -2.20 -13.25
CA VAL A 175 10.79 -2.95 -12.73
C VAL A 175 11.65 -3.46 -13.87
N LEU A 176 11.05 -4.08 -14.88
CA LEU A 176 11.73 -4.60 -16.07
C LEU A 176 12.49 -3.49 -16.80
N GLU A 177 11.85 -2.37 -17.09
CA GLU A 177 12.44 -1.21 -17.77
C GLU A 177 13.53 -0.52 -16.96
N SER A 178 13.41 -0.52 -15.65
CA SER A 178 14.40 0.10 -14.77
C SER A 178 15.69 -0.69 -14.69
N GLY A 179 15.63 -2.02 -14.84
CA GLY A 179 16.74 -2.95 -14.66
C GLY A 179 17.27 -3.05 -13.24
N VAL A 180 16.58 -2.46 -12.24
CA VAL A 180 17.02 -2.50 -10.85
C VAL A 180 16.60 -3.81 -10.18
N ARG A 181 17.39 -4.24 -9.19
CA ARG A 181 16.98 -5.30 -8.28
C ARG A 181 16.08 -4.71 -7.20
N VAL A 182 14.96 -5.35 -6.95
CA VAL A 182 14.07 -5.02 -5.82
C VAL A 182 14.22 -6.08 -4.74
N ASP A 183 14.05 -5.71 -3.47
CA ASP A 183 14.17 -6.65 -2.36
C ASP A 183 12.92 -7.51 -2.25
N ALA A 184 11.75 -6.95 -2.51
CA ALA A 184 10.52 -7.71 -2.60
C ALA A 184 9.58 -7.23 -3.71
N LEU A 185 8.95 -8.18 -4.40
CA LEU A 185 7.85 -7.96 -5.34
C LEU A 185 6.59 -8.57 -4.74
N VAL A 186 5.54 -7.75 -4.55
CA VAL A 186 4.31 -8.16 -3.87
C VAL A 186 3.11 -7.96 -4.79
N GLY A 187 2.33 -9.01 -4.99
CA GLY A 187 1.13 -8.96 -5.82
C GLY A 187 0.03 -9.89 -5.37
N SER A 188 -1.09 -9.84 -6.07
CA SER A 188 -2.24 -10.72 -5.87
C SER A 188 -2.22 -11.89 -6.84
N GLY A 189 -2.23 -13.11 -6.34
CA GLY A 189 -2.42 -14.31 -7.17
C GLY A 189 -3.83 -14.43 -7.74
N CYS A 190 -4.78 -13.66 -7.22
CA CYS A 190 -6.16 -13.62 -7.71
C CYS A 190 -6.38 -12.58 -8.81
N ASP A 191 -5.49 -11.60 -8.98
CA ASP A 191 -5.58 -10.58 -10.02
C ASP A 191 -4.71 -10.94 -11.22
N PRO A 192 -5.29 -11.19 -12.41
CA PRO A 192 -4.52 -11.51 -13.61
C PRO A 192 -3.48 -10.43 -13.98
N ALA A 193 -3.76 -9.15 -13.69
CA ALA A 193 -2.86 -8.03 -13.98
C ALA A 193 -1.64 -7.96 -13.06
N GLU A 194 -1.60 -8.78 -12.00
CA GLU A 194 -0.48 -8.86 -11.06
C GLU A 194 0.29 -10.20 -11.14
N ARG A 195 -0.14 -11.09 -12.05
CA ARG A 195 0.53 -12.37 -12.29
C ARG A 195 1.62 -12.21 -13.36
N HIS A 196 2.84 -12.18 -12.92
CA HIS A 196 4.01 -12.06 -13.79
C HIS A 196 5.03 -13.17 -13.48
N ASP A 197 5.87 -13.47 -14.44
CA ASP A 197 7.00 -14.38 -14.23
C ASP A 197 8.24 -13.57 -13.80
N PRO A 198 8.67 -13.65 -12.54
CA PRO A 198 9.84 -12.93 -12.07
C PRO A 198 11.15 -13.34 -12.77
N ALA A 199 11.20 -14.48 -13.44
CA ALA A 199 12.37 -14.92 -14.20
C ALA A 199 12.63 -14.04 -15.45
N LEU A 200 11.64 -13.25 -15.88
CA LEU A 200 11.81 -12.26 -16.94
C LEU A 200 12.65 -11.05 -16.52
N LEU A 201 12.81 -10.83 -15.20
CA LEU A 201 13.61 -9.73 -14.68
C LEU A 201 15.10 -10.07 -14.78
N CYS A 202 15.91 -9.14 -15.30
CA CYS A 202 17.37 -9.29 -15.37
C CYS A 202 17.99 -9.52 -13.99
N ARG A 203 17.34 -9.02 -12.94
CA ARG A 203 17.74 -9.17 -11.54
C ARG A 203 16.52 -9.60 -10.73
N PRO A 204 16.33 -10.92 -10.52
CA PRO A 204 15.20 -11.41 -9.75
C PRO A 204 15.15 -10.82 -8.33
N PRO A 205 13.95 -10.58 -7.78
CA PRO A 205 13.77 -10.13 -6.41
C PRO A 205 14.32 -11.14 -5.39
N ASP A 206 14.69 -10.65 -4.20
CA ASP A 206 15.05 -11.55 -3.08
C ASP A 206 13.82 -12.28 -2.53
N LEU A 207 12.66 -11.62 -2.60
CA LEU A 207 11.39 -12.14 -2.14
C LEU A 207 10.29 -11.82 -3.16
N VAL A 208 9.56 -12.82 -3.58
CA VAL A 208 8.32 -12.67 -4.36
C VAL A 208 7.17 -13.16 -3.52
N VAL A 209 6.11 -12.35 -3.38
CA VAL A 209 4.91 -12.69 -2.59
C VAL A 209 3.68 -12.57 -3.47
N SER A 210 2.90 -13.65 -3.52
CA SER A 210 1.59 -13.70 -4.18
C SER A 210 0.51 -13.95 -3.13
N THR A 211 -0.32 -12.95 -2.86
CA THR A 211 -1.41 -13.04 -1.88
C THR A 211 -2.63 -13.73 -2.48
N GLU A 212 -3.31 -14.56 -1.69
CA GLU A 212 -4.53 -15.28 -2.12
C GLU A 212 -5.73 -15.02 -1.19
N GLY A 213 -5.78 -13.83 -0.60
CA GLY A 213 -6.85 -13.40 0.30
C GLY A 213 -6.99 -14.32 1.52
N HIS A 214 -8.18 -14.84 1.76
CA HIS A 214 -8.49 -15.72 2.89
C HIS A 214 -7.73 -17.07 2.87
N ARG A 215 -7.05 -17.41 1.78
CA ARG A 215 -6.22 -18.62 1.67
C ARG A 215 -4.75 -18.39 2.06
N GLY A 216 -4.38 -17.16 2.48
CA GLY A 216 -2.99 -16.78 2.72
C GLY A 216 -2.28 -16.41 1.43
N GLY A 217 -1.26 -17.16 1.06
CA GLY A 217 -0.57 -16.94 -0.20
C GLY A 217 0.69 -17.80 -0.35
N VAL A 218 1.42 -17.51 -1.42
CA VAL A 218 2.68 -18.16 -1.78
C VAL A 218 3.81 -17.13 -1.75
N PHE A 219 4.96 -17.52 -1.27
CA PHE A 219 6.18 -16.71 -1.37
C PHE A 219 7.36 -17.54 -1.84
N THR A 220 8.28 -16.88 -2.51
CA THR A 220 9.53 -17.48 -3.00
C THR A 220 10.69 -16.59 -2.61
N CYS A 221 11.63 -17.11 -1.83
CA CYS A 221 12.91 -16.45 -1.60
C CYS A 221 13.89 -16.84 -2.71
N ALA A 222 14.81 -15.94 -3.05
CA ALA A 222 15.81 -16.20 -4.09
C ALA A 222 16.55 -17.54 -3.87
N GLY A 223 16.58 -18.39 -4.89
CA GLY A 223 17.22 -19.71 -4.84
C GLY A 223 16.47 -20.77 -4.04
N GLN A 224 15.24 -20.50 -3.58
CA GLN A 224 14.44 -21.47 -2.83
C GLN A 224 13.17 -21.83 -3.59
N PRO A 225 12.59 -23.03 -3.35
CA PRO A 225 11.31 -23.39 -3.91
C PRO A 225 10.18 -22.53 -3.30
N PRO A 226 9.04 -22.36 -4.01
CA PRO A 226 7.87 -21.69 -3.48
C PRO A 226 7.38 -22.34 -2.17
N ARG A 227 6.97 -21.50 -1.23
CA ARG A 227 6.42 -21.90 0.07
C ARG A 227 5.10 -21.19 0.31
N ARG A 228 4.22 -21.78 1.11
CA ARG A 228 2.96 -21.14 1.52
C ARG A 228 3.11 -20.49 2.90
N TYR A 229 2.51 -19.32 3.05
CA TYR A 229 2.22 -18.73 4.36
C TYR A 229 0.71 -18.85 4.65
N ARG A 230 0.37 -18.95 5.93
CA ARG A 230 -1.00 -19.17 6.37
C ARG A 230 -1.79 -17.86 6.39
N PRO A 231 -3.11 -17.88 6.11
CA PRO A 231 -3.96 -16.73 6.35
C PRO A 231 -4.04 -16.41 7.85
N ALA A 232 -4.15 -15.14 8.18
CA ALA A 232 -4.48 -14.73 9.54
C ALA A 232 -6.00 -14.69 9.71
N ARG A 233 -6.45 -14.91 10.94
CA ARG A 233 -7.88 -14.79 11.28
C ARG A 233 -8.27 -13.31 11.36
N ALA A 234 -9.36 -12.93 10.70
CA ALA A 234 -9.95 -11.61 10.86
C ALA A 234 -10.52 -11.44 12.29
N PRO A 235 -10.40 -10.24 12.90
CA PRO A 235 -10.88 -9.99 14.27
C PRO A 235 -12.41 -9.88 14.37
N GLY A 236 -13.13 -9.87 13.26
CA GLY A 236 -14.57 -9.72 13.18
C GLY A 236 -15.16 -10.19 11.84
N PRO A 237 -16.44 -9.91 11.60
CA PRO A 237 -17.07 -10.22 10.33
C PRO A 237 -16.44 -9.45 9.18
N LEU A 238 -16.53 -10.00 7.97
CA LEU A 238 -16.07 -9.30 6.76
C LEU A 238 -16.99 -8.11 6.48
N VAL A 239 -16.41 -6.93 6.40
CA VAL A 239 -17.10 -5.65 6.14
C VAL A 239 -16.68 -5.05 4.81
N ASP A 240 -15.38 -5.09 4.49
CA ASP A 240 -14.81 -4.45 3.31
C ASP A 240 -13.43 -5.06 3.00
N THR A 241 -13.16 -5.31 1.72
CA THR A 241 -11.85 -5.82 1.27
C THR A 241 -10.99 -4.76 0.60
N TYR A 242 -11.42 -3.48 0.58
CA TYR A 242 -10.65 -2.42 -0.05
C TYR A 242 -9.33 -2.15 0.68
N GLY A 243 -8.23 -2.13 -0.06
CA GLY A 243 -6.91 -1.80 0.46
C GLY A 243 -6.24 -2.90 1.30
N VAL A 244 -6.80 -4.11 1.38
CA VAL A 244 -6.20 -5.22 2.15
C VAL A 244 -4.81 -5.57 1.62
N GLY A 245 -4.63 -5.65 0.30
CA GLY A 245 -3.34 -5.92 -0.34
C GLY A 245 -2.31 -4.81 -0.09
N ASP A 246 -2.74 -3.54 -0.17
CA ASP A 246 -1.87 -2.39 0.07
C ASP A 246 -1.43 -2.32 1.55
N ASN A 247 -2.34 -2.61 2.47
CA ASN A 247 -2.01 -2.74 3.90
C ASN A 247 -1.02 -3.87 4.16
N PHE A 248 -1.24 -5.04 3.53
CA PHE A 248 -0.31 -6.17 3.63
C PHE A 248 1.09 -5.78 3.14
N ALA A 249 1.20 -5.18 1.94
CA ALA A 249 2.47 -4.78 1.35
C ALA A 249 3.19 -3.69 2.17
N ALA A 250 2.45 -2.72 2.72
CA ALA A 250 2.99 -1.70 3.61
C ALA A 250 3.58 -2.32 4.89
N VAL A 251 2.85 -3.25 5.53
CA VAL A 251 3.34 -3.93 6.75
C VAL A 251 4.55 -4.81 6.44
N LEU A 252 4.54 -5.52 5.32
CA LEU A 252 5.72 -6.28 4.87
C LEU A 252 6.92 -5.35 4.67
N THR A 253 6.73 -4.20 4.03
CA THR A 253 7.78 -3.19 3.85
C THR A 253 8.36 -2.73 5.19
N TYR A 254 7.50 -2.41 6.15
CA TYR A 254 7.91 -2.04 7.50
C TYR A 254 8.71 -3.14 8.20
N ALA A 255 8.20 -4.37 8.18
CA ALA A 255 8.85 -5.50 8.83
C ALA A 255 10.23 -5.82 8.24
N LEU A 256 10.37 -5.76 6.90
CA LEU A 256 11.66 -5.91 6.23
C LEU A 256 12.62 -4.77 6.60
N ALA A 257 12.12 -3.53 6.68
CA ALA A 257 12.90 -2.39 7.16
C ALA A 257 13.39 -2.58 8.60
N ALA A 258 12.59 -3.17 9.46
CA ALA A 258 12.93 -3.49 10.84
C ALA A 258 13.87 -4.71 10.98
N GLY A 259 14.24 -5.39 9.87
CA GLY A 259 15.12 -6.57 9.88
C GLY A 259 14.43 -7.87 10.31
N SER A 260 13.10 -7.93 10.25
CA SER A 260 12.36 -9.15 10.58
C SER A 260 12.70 -10.30 9.63
N ALA A 261 12.73 -11.52 10.13
CA ALA A 261 12.81 -12.70 9.27
C ALA A 261 11.59 -12.77 8.34
N THR A 262 11.77 -13.29 7.13
CA THR A 262 10.71 -13.31 6.09
C THR A 262 9.41 -13.95 6.60
N ALA A 263 9.49 -15.05 7.36
CA ALA A 263 8.30 -15.72 7.87
C ALA A 263 7.52 -14.85 8.87
N ASP A 264 8.22 -14.14 9.76
CA ASP A 264 7.62 -13.25 10.76
C ASP A 264 7.02 -12.00 10.09
N ALA A 265 7.72 -11.46 9.08
CA ALA A 265 7.26 -10.33 8.28
C ALA A 265 5.95 -10.66 7.53
N LEU A 266 5.87 -11.84 6.93
CA LEU A 266 4.67 -12.33 6.24
C LEU A 266 3.51 -12.57 7.21
N ASP A 267 3.77 -13.15 8.38
CA ASP A 267 2.77 -13.39 9.40
C ASP A 267 2.21 -12.07 9.95
N LEU A 268 3.08 -11.09 10.23
CA LEU A 268 2.66 -9.75 10.65
C LEU A 268 1.80 -9.08 9.55
N ALA A 269 2.26 -9.12 8.30
CA ALA A 269 1.55 -8.55 7.16
C ALA A 269 0.16 -9.19 6.98
N ALA A 270 0.07 -10.52 7.12
CA ALA A 270 -1.19 -11.25 7.04
C ALA A 270 -2.17 -10.84 8.16
N ARG A 271 -1.71 -10.68 9.41
CA ARG A 271 -2.54 -10.21 10.53
C ARG A 271 -3.10 -8.82 10.28
N HIS A 272 -2.28 -7.89 9.83
CA HIS A 272 -2.73 -6.52 9.53
C HIS A 272 -3.67 -6.46 8.33
N GLY A 273 -3.39 -7.23 7.27
CA GLY A 273 -4.31 -7.38 6.14
C GLY A 273 -5.68 -7.93 6.58
N ALA A 274 -5.69 -9.00 7.39
CA ALA A 274 -6.92 -9.57 7.92
C ALA A 274 -7.69 -8.57 8.82
N ALA A 275 -6.99 -7.79 9.64
CA ALA A 275 -7.62 -6.78 10.49
C ALA A 275 -8.32 -5.66 9.69
N CYS A 276 -7.87 -5.38 8.46
CA CYS A 276 -8.53 -4.39 7.60
C CYS A 276 -9.92 -4.84 7.16
N THR A 277 -10.16 -6.14 7.00
CA THR A 277 -11.44 -6.66 6.50
C THR A 277 -12.62 -6.44 7.45
N ALA A 278 -12.36 -6.21 8.73
CA ALA A 278 -13.41 -6.01 9.76
C ALA A 278 -13.90 -4.55 9.85
N ARG A 279 -13.47 -3.66 8.95
CA ARG A 279 -13.84 -2.23 8.98
C ARG A 279 -14.15 -1.72 7.58
N ARG A 280 -14.85 -0.58 7.50
CA ARG A 280 -15.13 0.08 6.23
C ARG A 280 -14.02 1.03 5.85
N GLY A 281 -13.62 0.99 4.58
CA GLY A 281 -12.55 1.77 4.03
C GLY A 281 -11.16 1.26 4.45
N PRO A 282 -10.11 1.77 3.83
CA PRO A 282 -8.76 1.25 4.00
C PRO A 282 -8.10 1.66 5.33
N PHE A 283 -8.65 2.66 6.04
CA PHE A 283 -8.05 3.24 7.22
C PHE A 283 -8.81 2.89 8.50
N ALA A 284 -8.13 2.88 9.65
CA ALA A 284 -8.78 2.84 10.94
C ALA A 284 -9.65 4.10 11.13
N THR A 285 -10.83 3.94 11.73
CA THR A 285 -11.65 5.07 12.16
C THR A 285 -11.12 5.59 13.49
N GLY A 286 -10.57 6.79 13.49
CA GLY A 286 -10.06 7.47 14.70
C GLY A 286 -8.81 8.31 14.40
N PRO A 287 -8.50 9.30 15.25
CA PRO A 287 -7.24 10.01 15.14
C PRO A 287 -6.10 9.02 15.37
N THR A 288 -5.05 9.12 14.55
CA THR A 288 -3.78 8.43 14.78
C THR A 288 -3.34 8.76 16.21
N PRO A 289 -2.86 7.77 17.03
CA PRO A 289 -2.34 8.06 18.36
C PRO A 289 -1.29 9.17 18.24
N GLY A 290 -1.61 10.33 18.79
CA GLY A 290 -0.77 11.52 18.68
C GLY A 290 0.64 11.21 19.18
N ARG A 291 1.64 11.80 18.53
CA ARG A 291 2.99 12.00 19.04
C ARG A 291 2.86 12.34 20.54
N ARG A 292 3.31 11.46 21.41
CA ARG A 292 3.63 11.90 22.76
C ARG A 292 4.66 13.01 22.61
N ALA A 293 4.26 14.24 22.90
CA ALA A 293 5.16 15.36 22.99
C ALA A 293 6.35 14.91 23.85
N ALA A 294 7.55 14.99 23.30
CA ALA A 294 8.76 14.90 24.08
C ALA A 294 8.62 15.97 25.18
N ARG A 295 8.48 15.56 26.41
CA ARG A 295 8.63 16.49 27.53
C ARG A 295 10.10 16.89 27.58
N VAL A 296 10.29 18.19 27.48
CA VAL A 296 11.55 18.88 27.78
C VAL A 296 12.00 18.55 29.20
#